data_edee90fa65fd0ab2b94f8d319de89fb7
#
_entry.id   edee90fa65fd0ab2b94f8d319de89fb7
#
_cell.length_a   1.000
_cell.length_b   1.000
_cell.length_c   1.000
_cell.angle_alpha   90.00
_cell.angle_beta   90.00
_cell.angle_gamma   90.00
#
_symmetry.space_group_name_H-M   'P 1'
#
loop_
_entity.id
_entity.type
_entity.pdbx_description
1 polymer ?
#
loop_
_entity_poly.entity_id
_entity_poly.type
_entity_poly.pdbx_seq_one_letter_code
_entity_poly.pdbx_strand_id
1 'polypeptide(L)'
;MKKIIMITAFITAGILSGCASEPVTTFQLFPANDFNALVRSGQFQQKTDNFFVINDSSSSMDEEYDGSGYSGQPTPTKFAVEKEILNRINQTMPDDLRLTSSIRSFGFGPCSSWEFSKLNLPPTNYSKSAFGQGIDSLTCASGGSPLGTAIHEMAKDLSSTSGNIAVLILSDGHDLSDQPITEFQSLKRQYGDRLCVYTVWVGNRDEEHGLNELANFWNTTRCGYGVTADSIANPDDMGKFVRSIFLRAGAAAAVDGDDDGDGVPNSQDQCPGTPKGAHVNKFGCWIIEGVKFDFDKSEIKPEFYGELDQVASVLNSNPGLAVEIQGHTDSTGTVEYNQKLSERRAQAVKTYLDRAVSANVTLSARGYGLTRPIDTNETEEGRANNRRVQLEVIK
;
A
#
# COMPACT_ATOMS: atom_id res chain seq x y z
N MET A 1 51.75 29.47 63.37
CA MET A 1 51.29 29.75 61.99
C MET A 1 51.05 28.40 61.30
N LYS A 2 49.79 27.87 61.30
CA LYS A 2 49.42 26.62 60.65
C LYS A 2 48.82 26.96 59.25
N LYS A 3 49.48 26.54 58.20
CA LYS A 3 48.94 26.63 56.83
C LYS A 3 47.89 25.53 56.57
N ILE A 4 46.69 25.97 56.31
CA ILE A 4 45.59 25.09 55.86
C ILE A 4 45.73 24.97 54.35
N ILE A 5 45.92 23.74 53.86
CA ILE A 5 45.90 23.41 52.43
C ILE A 5 44.45 23.01 52.11
N MET A 6 43.79 23.85 51.29
CA MET A 6 42.50 23.56 50.68
C MET A 6 42.71 22.62 49.46
N ILE A 7 42.23 21.42 49.53
CA ILE A 7 42.17 20.47 48.42
C ILE A 7 40.83 20.70 47.71
N THR A 8 40.86 21.24 46.50
CA THR A 8 39.71 21.42 45.62
C THR A 8 39.50 20.10 44.89
N ALA A 9 38.48 19.34 45.27
CA ALA A 9 38.06 18.16 44.49
C ALA A 9 37.29 18.61 43.24
N PHE A 10 37.85 18.35 42.07
CA PHE A 10 37.12 18.43 40.80
C PHE A 10 36.24 17.20 40.68
N ILE A 11 34.93 17.39 40.80
CA ILE A 11 33.92 16.40 40.44
C ILE A 11 33.74 16.51 38.93
N THR A 12 34.33 15.59 38.18
CA THR A 12 33.98 15.37 36.76
C THR A 12 32.62 14.69 36.71
N ALA A 13 31.59 15.47 36.42
CA ALA A 13 30.29 14.92 36.04
C ALA A 13 30.43 14.19 34.71
N GLY A 14 30.52 12.86 34.77
CA GLY A 14 30.38 12.01 33.60
C GLY A 14 28.96 12.19 33.04
N ILE A 15 28.85 12.78 31.87
CA ILE A 15 27.62 12.75 31.07
C ILE A 15 27.40 11.31 30.66
N LEU A 16 26.57 10.58 31.37
CA LEU A 16 25.96 9.35 30.92
C LEU A 16 25.02 9.78 29.77
N SER A 17 25.48 9.68 28.52
CA SER A 17 24.61 9.63 27.36
C SER A 17 23.78 8.37 27.48
N GLY A 18 22.70 8.43 28.24
CA GLY A 18 21.65 7.43 28.18
C GLY A 18 21.14 7.42 26.75
N CYS A 19 21.09 6.25 26.13
CA CYS A 19 20.25 6.05 24.94
C CYS A 19 18.84 6.45 25.33
N ALA A 20 18.45 7.68 25.03
CA ALA A 20 17.06 8.07 25.07
C ALA A 20 16.36 7.19 24.03
N SER A 21 15.55 6.26 24.46
CA SER A 21 14.64 5.56 23.56
C SER A 21 13.76 6.62 22.91
N GLU A 22 13.70 6.62 21.59
CA GLU A 22 12.80 7.51 20.87
C GLU A 22 11.37 7.36 21.41
N PRO A 23 10.63 8.48 21.53
CA PRO A 23 9.27 8.43 22.01
C PRO A 23 8.42 7.58 21.05
N VAL A 24 7.81 6.52 21.59
CA VAL A 24 6.93 5.65 20.80
C VAL A 24 5.67 6.41 20.40
N THR A 25 5.44 6.56 19.11
CA THR A 25 4.22 7.18 18.59
C THR A 25 3.00 6.31 18.92
N THR A 26 1.97 6.94 19.49
CA THR A 26 0.67 6.30 19.69
C THR A 26 -0.26 6.67 18.54
N PHE A 27 -0.66 5.69 17.77
CA PHE A 27 -1.60 5.85 16.65
C PHE A 27 -3.05 5.70 17.11
N GLN A 28 -3.98 6.17 16.27
CA GLN A 28 -5.40 5.94 16.48
C GLN A 28 -5.74 4.45 16.35
N LEU A 29 -6.80 4.03 17.08
CA LEU A 29 -7.29 2.66 17.01
C LEU A 29 -7.67 2.31 15.55
N PHE A 30 -7.16 1.18 15.07
CA PHE A 30 -7.46 0.67 13.74
C PHE A 30 -8.43 -0.52 13.84
N PRO A 31 -9.70 -0.37 13.39
CA PRO A 31 -10.67 -1.46 13.36
C PRO A 31 -10.44 -2.33 12.11
N ALA A 32 -9.55 -3.31 12.21
CA ALA A 32 -9.17 -4.18 11.10
C ALA A 32 -10.37 -4.99 10.57
N ASN A 33 -10.45 -5.19 9.25
CA ASN A 33 -11.42 -6.08 8.62
C ASN A 33 -11.14 -7.54 9.00
N ASP A 34 -12.18 -8.28 9.38
CA ASP A 34 -12.08 -9.70 9.74
C ASP A 34 -12.44 -10.62 8.56
N PHE A 35 -11.44 -11.25 7.97
CA PHE A 35 -11.61 -12.23 6.89
C PHE A 35 -11.74 -13.69 7.39
N ASN A 36 -11.68 -13.96 8.70
CA ASN A 36 -11.67 -15.31 9.22
C ASN A 36 -12.93 -16.11 8.84
N ALA A 37 -14.11 -15.48 8.90
CA ALA A 37 -15.36 -16.12 8.52
C ALA A 37 -15.37 -16.49 7.02
N LEU A 38 -14.86 -15.62 6.15
CA LEU A 38 -14.82 -15.82 4.70
C LEU A 38 -13.82 -16.90 4.30
N VAL A 39 -12.70 -17.03 5.01
CA VAL A 39 -11.74 -18.13 4.81
C VAL A 39 -12.31 -19.46 5.31
N ARG A 40 -12.93 -19.50 6.49
CA ARG A 40 -13.55 -20.72 7.04
C ARG A 40 -14.73 -21.22 6.21
N SER A 41 -15.50 -20.33 5.61
CA SER A 41 -16.60 -20.73 4.68
C SER A 41 -16.09 -21.24 3.33
N GLY A 42 -14.81 -21.05 3.01
CA GLY A 42 -14.23 -21.37 1.72
C GLY A 42 -14.56 -20.36 0.61
N GLN A 43 -15.16 -19.22 0.94
CA GLN A 43 -15.38 -18.11 0.02
C GLN A 43 -14.03 -17.51 -0.45
N PHE A 44 -13.07 -17.44 0.47
CA PHE A 44 -11.68 -17.17 0.14
C PHE A 44 -10.78 -18.33 0.51
N GLN A 45 -9.73 -18.51 -0.27
CA GLN A 45 -8.67 -19.49 -0.03
C GLN A 45 -7.31 -18.79 0.00
N GLN A 46 -6.40 -19.32 0.80
CA GLN A 46 -5.02 -18.88 0.81
C GLN A 46 -4.38 -19.00 -0.58
N LYS A 47 -3.67 -17.96 -1.01
CA LYS A 47 -2.88 -17.98 -2.26
C LYS A 47 -1.39 -17.85 -2.03
N THR A 48 -0.95 -17.29 -0.91
CA THR A 48 0.46 -17.04 -0.56
C THR A 48 0.93 -18.06 0.46
N ASP A 49 2.03 -18.74 0.15
CA ASP A 49 2.63 -19.74 1.02
C ASP A 49 3.83 -19.19 1.79
N ASN A 50 4.42 -18.11 1.27
CA ASN A 50 5.60 -17.47 1.87
C ASN A 50 5.43 -15.94 1.78
N PHE A 51 5.52 -15.27 2.92
CA PHE A 51 5.39 -13.82 3.03
C PHE A 51 6.67 -13.22 3.62
N PHE A 52 7.42 -12.51 2.80
CA PHE A 52 8.70 -11.91 3.14
C PHE A 52 8.62 -10.40 3.08
N VAL A 53 8.97 -9.75 4.17
CA VAL A 53 8.99 -8.30 4.29
C VAL A 53 10.42 -7.78 4.22
N ILE A 54 10.64 -6.74 3.45
CA ILE A 54 11.85 -5.91 3.47
C ILE A 54 11.43 -4.52 3.92
N ASN A 55 11.91 -4.11 5.10
CA ASN A 55 11.58 -2.84 5.74
C ASN A 55 12.76 -1.87 5.63
N ASP A 56 12.49 -0.64 5.28
CA ASP A 56 13.50 0.41 5.23
C ASP A 56 13.83 0.90 6.65
N SER A 57 15.08 0.83 7.01
CA SER A 57 15.62 1.38 8.26
C SER A 57 16.77 2.36 7.98
N SER A 58 16.76 3.01 6.80
CA SER A 58 17.70 4.08 6.45
C SER A 58 17.40 5.38 7.18
N SER A 59 18.35 6.32 7.17
CA SER A 59 18.22 7.57 7.94
C SER A 59 17.10 8.49 7.47
N SER A 60 16.68 8.43 6.20
CA SER A 60 15.54 9.20 5.69
C SER A 60 14.22 8.79 6.35
N MET A 61 14.13 7.56 6.84
CA MET A 61 12.95 7.06 7.54
C MET A 61 12.74 7.65 8.93
N ASP A 62 13.76 8.33 9.50
CA ASP A 62 13.66 9.04 10.78
C ASP A 62 13.02 10.44 10.66
N GLU A 63 12.73 10.89 9.44
CA GLU A 63 12.03 12.14 9.18
C GLU A 63 10.55 12.05 9.55
N GLU A 64 9.98 13.20 9.95
CA GLU A 64 8.54 13.30 10.21
C GLU A 64 7.73 12.97 8.93
N TYR A 65 6.68 12.18 9.08
CA TYR A 65 5.76 11.84 8.01
C TYR A 65 4.70 12.93 7.81
N ASP A 66 4.55 13.46 6.60
CA ASP A 66 3.63 14.55 6.28
C ASP A 66 2.29 14.09 5.66
N GLY A 67 2.10 12.79 5.50
CA GLY A 67 0.85 12.22 5.00
C GLY A 67 -0.32 12.36 5.98
N SER A 68 -1.52 12.23 5.46
CA SER A 68 -2.76 12.45 6.24
C SER A 68 -3.34 11.18 6.86
N GLY A 69 -2.92 10.01 6.39
CA GLY A 69 -3.52 8.72 6.76
C GLY A 69 -3.06 8.15 8.10
N TYR A 70 -1.93 8.62 8.62
CA TYR A 70 -1.31 8.12 9.83
C TYR A 70 -1.02 9.26 10.80
N SER A 71 -2.01 9.63 11.60
CA SER A 71 -1.84 10.61 12.68
C SER A 71 -1.55 9.93 14.01
N GLY A 72 -0.63 10.50 14.79
CA GLY A 72 -0.22 9.98 16.08
C GLY A 72 0.38 11.05 16.99
N GLN A 73 0.70 10.68 18.24
CA GLN A 73 1.36 11.56 19.20
C GLN A 73 2.57 10.82 19.82
N PRO A 74 3.78 11.38 19.74
CA PRO A 74 4.15 12.56 18.92
C PRO A 74 3.93 12.33 17.42
N THR A 75 4.12 13.38 16.58
CA THR A 75 4.08 13.25 15.12
C THR A 75 4.92 12.05 14.69
N PRO A 76 4.38 11.12 13.89
CA PRO A 76 5.10 9.91 13.52
C PRO A 76 6.25 10.21 12.56
N THR A 77 7.35 9.49 12.70
CA THR A 77 8.36 9.37 11.64
C THR A 77 7.86 8.43 10.54
N LYS A 78 8.46 8.49 9.35
CA LYS A 78 8.21 7.50 8.27
C LYS A 78 8.41 6.08 8.78
N PHE A 79 9.45 5.83 9.59
CA PHE A 79 9.73 4.54 10.20
C PHE A 79 8.61 4.06 11.16
N ALA A 80 8.06 4.97 11.97
CA ALA A 80 6.93 4.66 12.83
C ALA A 80 5.68 4.30 12.01
N VAL A 81 5.44 4.98 10.89
CA VAL A 81 4.35 4.68 9.95
C VAL A 81 4.52 3.31 9.30
N GLU A 82 5.74 2.94 8.87
CA GLU A 82 6.01 1.59 8.34
C GLU A 82 5.65 0.49 9.35
N LYS A 83 6.09 0.65 10.60
CA LYS A 83 5.75 -0.29 11.67
C LYS A 83 4.25 -0.38 11.90
N GLU A 84 3.55 0.75 11.88
CA GLU A 84 2.10 0.78 12.01
C GLU A 84 1.41 0.08 10.83
N ILE A 85 1.88 0.27 9.60
CA ILE A 85 1.38 -0.44 8.41
C ILE A 85 1.53 -1.96 8.60
N LEU A 86 2.70 -2.42 9.02
CA LEU A 86 2.93 -3.85 9.28
C LEU A 86 2.01 -4.38 10.39
N ASN A 87 1.76 -3.59 11.45
CA ASN A 87 0.83 -3.95 12.51
C ASN A 87 -0.60 -4.06 11.99
N ARG A 88 -1.07 -3.11 11.16
CA ARG A 88 -2.41 -3.16 10.54
C ARG A 88 -2.57 -4.32 9.58
N ILE A 89 -1.55 -4.63 8.78
CA ILE A 89 -1.50 -5.84 7.96
C ILE A 89 -1.65 -7.07 8.84
N ASN A 90 -0.83 -7.20 9.90
CA ASN A 90 -0.88 -8.34 10.83
C ASN A 90 -2.24 -8.49 11.51
N GLN A 91 -2.87 -7.39 11.91
CA GLN A 91 -4.22 -7.41 12.49
C GLN A 91 -5.27 -7.90 11.48
N THR A 92 -5.15 -7.48 10.22
CA THR A 92 -6.11 -7.77 9.14
C THR A 92 -5.94 -9.18 8.56
N MET A 93 -4.74 -9.77 8.63
CA MET A 93 -4.47 -11.13 8.14
C MET A 93 -5.35 -12.14 8.88
N PRO A 94 -5.98 -13.12 8.15
CA PRO A 94 -6.69 -14.23 8.78
C PRO A 94 -5.81 -15.03 9.72
N ASP A 95 -6.41 -15.55 10.80
CA ASP A 95 -5.71 -16.32 11.84
C ASP A 95 -5.26 -17.70 11.35
N ASP A 96 -6.01 -18.28 10.40
CA ASP A 96 -5.84 -19.67 9.92
C ASP A 96 -4.85 -19.79 8.75
N LEU A 97 -4.13 -18.73 8.38
CA LEU A 97 -3.13 -18.79 7.31
C LEU A 97 -1.96 -19.70 7.69
N ARG A 98 -1.64 -20.63 6.78
CA ARG A 98 -0.51 -21.56 6.91
C ARG A 98 0.59 -21.14 5.95
N LEU A 99 1.39 -20.18 6.36
CA LEU A 99 2.50 -19.66 5.54
C LEU A 99 3.77 -19.48 6.37
N THR A 100 4.88 -19.40 5.68
CA THR A 100 6.15 -18.96 6.27
C THR A 100 6.22 -17.44 6.18
N SER A 101 6.56 -16.78 7.28
CA SER A 101 6.79 -15.33 7.31
C SER A 101 8.21 -14.99 7.74
N SER A 102 8.73 -13.89 7.22
CA SER A 102 10.05 -13.36 7.54
C SER A 102 10.04 -11.84 7.48
N ILE A 103 10.85 -11.17 8.30
CA ILE A 103 11.08 -9.73 8.24
C ILE A 103 12.58 -9.48 8.20
N ARG A 104 13.02 -8.73 7.23
CA ARG A 104 14.38 -8.25 7.05
C ARG A 104 14.34 -6.74 6.93
N SER A 105 15.29 -6.04 7.54
CA SER A 105 15.48 -4.61 7.34
C SER A 105 16.75 -4.32 6.57
N PHE A 106 16.81 -3.16 5.93
CA PHE A 106 18.04 -2.61 5.37
C PHE A 106 18.32 -1.22 5.94
N GLY A 107 19.58 -0.88 6.02
CA GLY A 107 20.13 0.34 6.63
C GLY A 107 21.59 0.12 6.93
N PHE A 108 22.25 1.03 7.65
CA PHE A 108 23.58 0.81 8.16
C PHE A 108 23.79 1.65 9.42
N GLY A 109 24.25 1.02 10.48
CA GLY A 109 24.52 1.72 11.74
C GLY A 109 24.02 0.95 12.95
N PRO A 110 23.83 1.61 14.08
CA PRO A 110 23.43 0.95 15.34
C PRO A 110 22.05 0.26 15.24
N CYS A 111 21.13 0.80 14.46
CA CYS A 111 19.78 0.26 14.29
C CYS A 111 19.77 -1.09 13.55
N SER A 112 20.69 -1.27 12.62
CA SER A 112 20.89 -2.53 11.87
C SER A 112 22.02 -3.40 12.45
N SER A 113 22.49 -3.14 13.67
CA SER A 113 23.64 -3.85 14.29
C SER A 113 24.93 -3.73 13.48
N TRP A 114 25.11 -2.61 12.75
CA TRP A 114 26.22 -2.35 11.82
C TRP A 114 26.26 -3.29 10.60
N GLU A 115 25.15 -3.92 10.28
CA GLU A 115 24.96 -4.72 9.06
C GLU A 115 24.19 -3.90 8.02
N PHE A 116 24.46 -4.11 6.74
CA PHE A 116 23.71 -3.49 5.64
C PHE A 116 22.28 -4.06 5.51
N SER A 117 22.07 -5.27 6.00
CA SER A 117 20.78 -5.93 6.06
C SER A 117 20.71 -6.81 7.29
N LYS A 118 19.67 -6.65 8.09
CA LYS A 118 19.43 -7.38 9.33
C LYS A 118 18.21 -8.28 9.22
N LEU A 119 18.35 -9.54 9.62
CA LEU A 119 17.24 -10.49 9.71
C LEU A 119 16.52 -10.30 11.05
N ASN A 120 15.38 -9.61 11.03
CA ASN A 120 14.58 -9.26 12.21
C ASN A 120 13.66 -10.39 12.66
N LEU A 121 13.06 -11.10 11.70
CA LEU A 121 12.34 -12.35 11.92
C LEU A 121 12.84 -13.38 10.92
N PRO A 122 13.53 -14.45 11.37
CA PRO A 122 13.92 -15.53 10.46
C PRO A 122 12.69 -16.25 9.90
N PRO A 123 12.81 -16.90 8.72
CA PRO A 123 11.72 -17.66 8.13
C PRO A 123 11.11 -18.61 9.16
N THR A 124 9.85 -18.37 9.51
CA THR A 124 9.13 -19.14 10.53
C THR A 124 7.66 -19.30 10.17
N ASN A 125 7.01 -20.31 10.72
CA ASN A 125 5.55 -20.46 10.57
C ASN A 125 4.86 -19.21 11.12
N TYR A 126 4.01 -18.61 10.28
CA TYR A 126 3.29 -17.41 10.65
C TYR A 126 2.39 -17.63 11.86
N SER A 127 2.45 -16.70 12.78
CA SER A 127 1.41 -16.40 13.74
C SER A 127 1.41 -14.90 14.01
N LYS A 128 0.26 -14.32 14.34
CA LYS A 128 0.18 -12.88 14.66
C LYS A 128 1.17 -12.48 15.75
N SER A 129 1.38 -13.33 16.73
CA SER A 129 2.34 -13.08 17.83
C SER A 129 3.80 -13.09 17.35
N ALA A 130 4.21 -14.12 16.58
CA ALA A 130 5.58 -14.21 16.09
C ALA A 130 5.90 -13.08 15.10
N PHE A 131 4.96 -12.77 14.22
CA PHE A 131 5.13 -11.67 13.28
C PHE A 131 5.17 -10.30 13.98
N GLY A 132 4.32 -10.10 15.02
CA GLY A 132 4.35 -8.92 15.86
C GLY A 132 5.69 -8.74 16.58
N GLN A 133 6.27 -9.81 17.13
CA GLN A 133 7.62 -9.76 17.74
C GLN A 133 8.70 -9.38 16.70
N GLY A 134 8.55 -9.84 15.46
CA GLY A 134 9.41 -9.41 14.35
C GLY A 134 9.31 -7.90 14.08
N ILE A 135 8.09 -7.35 14.07
CA ILE A 135 7.85 -5.90 13.94
C ILE A 135 8.46 -5.14 15.14
N ASP A 136 8.30 -5.64 16.36
CA ASP A 136 8.85 -5.01 17.56
C ASP A 136 10.38 -4.96 17.54
N SER A 137 11.03 -5.91 16.87
CA SER A 137 12.49 -5.95 16.71
C SER A 137 13.05 -4.91 15.73
N LEU A 138 12.19 -4.24 14.96
CA LEU A 138 12.52 -3.04 14.19
C LEU A 138 12.60 -1.86 15.18
N THR A 139 13.80 -1.42 15.52
CA THR A 139 14.01 -0.51 16.66
C THR A 139 14.16 0.95 16.28
N CYS A 140 14.82 1.25 15.18
CA CYS A 140 15.09 2.61 14.73
C CYS A 140 15.58 2.61 13.27
N ALA A 141 15.75 3.80 12.70
CA ALA A 141 16.28 4.04 11.37
C ALA A 141 17.70 4.67 11.45
N SER A 142 18.62 4.27 10.56
CA SER A 142 19.96 4.85 10.48
C SER A 142 20.70 4.45 9.20
N GLY A 143 21.54 5.35 8.70
CA GLY A 143 22.48 5.12 7.60
C GLY A 143 21.87 5.16 6.21
N GLY A 144 22.55 4.54 5.26
CA GLY A 144 22.14 4.52 3.86
C GLY A 144 21.07 3.49 3.52
N SER A 145 20.73 3.38 2.23
CA SER A 145 19.60 2.58 1.74
C SER A 145 20.04 1.39 0.87
N PRO A 146 20.79 0.38 1.42
CA PRO A 146 21.35 -0.74 0.67
C PRO A 146 20.28 -1.83 0.39
N LEU A 147 19.21 -1.47 -0.32
CA LEU A 147 18.10 -2.38 -0.63
C LEU A 147 18.56 -3.59 -1.46
N GLY A 148 19.51 -3.39 -2.40
CA GLY A 148 20.05 -4.50 -3.19
C GLY A 148 20.69 -5.58 -2.32
N THR A 149 21.45 -5.20 -1.30
CA THR A 149 22.01 -6.14 -0.31
C THR A 149 20.91 -6.90 0.44
N ALA A 150 19.84 -6.22 0.86
CA ALA A 150 18.73 -6.90 1.54
C ALA A 150 18.02 -7.92 0.64
N ILE A 151 17.83 -7.60 -0.64
CA ILE A 151 17.25 -8.52 -1.63
C ILE A 151 18.17 -9.73 -1.85
N HIS A 152 19.46 -9.50 -1.97
CA HIS A 152 20.46 -10.57 -2.11
C HIS A 152 20.45 -11.53 -0.90
N GLU A 153 20.41 -10.99 0.31
CA GLU A 153 20.34 -11.79 1.54
C GLU A 153 19.00 -12.52 1.66
N MET A 154 17.88 -11.90 1.26
CA MET A 154 16.57 -12.53 1.21
C MET A 154 16.56 -13.75 0.25
N ALA A 155 17.35 -13.74 -0.81
CA ALA A 155 17.49 -14.89 -1.71
C ALA A 155 17.93 -16.16 -0.96
N LYS A 156 18.78 -16.01 0.05
CA LYS A 156 19.23 -17.12 0.91
C LYS A 156 18.10 -17.60 1.82
N ASP A 157 17.33 -16.68 2.39
CA ASP A 157 16.18 -16.99 3.24
C ASP A 157 15.07 -17.73 2.46
N LEU A 158 14.91 -17.41 1.16
CA LEU A 158 13.95 -18.05 0.25
C LEU A 158 14.40 -19.44 -0.24
N SER A 159 15.65 -19.82 -0.07
CA SER A 159 16.27 -21.01 -0.73
C SER A 159 15.54 -22.34 -0.46
N SER A 160 14.88 -22.47 0.70
CA SER A 160 14.15 -23.68 1.10
C SER A 160 12.63 -23.58 0.90
N THR A 161 12.14 -22.49 0.31
CA THR A 161 10.68 -22.24 0.19
C THR A 161 10.06 -22.99 -0.99
N SER A 162 8.84 -23.45 -0.78
CA SER A 162 7.96 -24.02 -1.83
C SER A 162 6.66 -23.21 -1.89
N GLY A 163 5.91 -23.33 -3.00
CA GLY A 163 4.65 -22.59 -3.18
C GLY A 163 4.87 -21.12 -3.57
N ASN A 164 3.83 -20.31 -3.46
CA ASN A 164 3.80 -18.92 -3.90
C ASN A 164 4.49 -18.00 -2.88
N ILE A 165 5.22 -17.03 -3.40
CA ILE A 165 6.01 -16.07 -2.62
C ILE A 165 5.44 -14.67 -2.84
N ALA A 166 5.08 -14.00 -1.75
CA ALA A 166 4.80 -12.57 -1.74
C ALA A 166 5.95 -11.84 -1.01
N VAL A 167 6.58 -10.92 -1.70
CA VAL A 167 7.54 -9.99 -1.10
C VAL A 167 6.87 -8.64 -0.94
N LEU A 168 6.91 -8.08 0.25
CA LEU A 168 6.46 -6.73 0.57
C LEU A 168 7.66 -5.85 0.88
N ILE A 169 7.85 -4.78 0.13
CA ILE A 169 8.88 -3.77 0.36
C ILE A 169 8.21 -2.50 0.87
N LEU A 170 8.63 -2.01 2.02
CA LEU A 170 8.22 -0.71 2.55
C LEU A 170 9.44 0.21 2.51
N SER A 171 9.31 1.41 1.98
CA SER A 171 10.40 2.41 1.87
C SER A 171 9.84 3.76 1.42
N ASP A 172 10.57 4.84 1.67
CA ASP A 172 10.35 6.14 1.00
C ASP A 172 10.96 6.16 -0.42
N GLY A 173 11.78 5.16 -0.76
CA GLY A 173 12.42 5.04 -2.07
C GLY A 173 13.58 6.00 -2.28
N HIS A 174 14.09 6.64 -1.22
CA HIS A 174 15.17 7.61 -1.31
C HIS A 174 16.53 6.90 -1.40
N ASP A 175 17.33 7.29 -2.39
CA ASP A 175 18.75 6.85 -2.58
C ASP A 175 18.97 5.33 -2.52
N LEU A 176 18.05 4.53 -3.08
CA LEU A 176 18.17 3.07 -3.12
C LEU A 176 19.47 2.64 -3.83
N SER A 177 20.32 1.90 -3.15
CA SER A 177 21.65 1.50 -3.62
C SER A 177 21.81 -0.01 -3.81
N ASP A 178 22.96 -0.42 -4.32
CA ASP A 178 23.36 -1.82 -4.54
C ASP A 178 22.55 -2.55 -5.61
N GLN A 179 22.11 -1.81 -6.65
CA GLN A 179 21.45 -2.36 -7.83
C GLN A 179 20.20 -3.22 -7.53
N PRO A 180 19.26 -2.71 -6.74
CA PRO A 180 18.15 -3.51 -6.21
C PRO A 180 17.28 -4.14 -7.30
N ILE A 181 17.08 -3.48 -8.43
CA ILE A 181 16.33 -4.04 -9.58
C ILE A 181 17.05 -5.24 -10.19
N THR A 182 18.40 -5.18 -10.32
CA THR A 182 19.20 -6.29 -10.86
C THR A 182 19.11 -7.53 -9.94
N GLU A 183 19.23 -7.34 -8.63
CA GLU A 183 19.05 -8.40 -7.65
C GLU A 183 17.65 -9.00 -7.71
N PHE A 184 16.62 -8.15 -7.81
CA PHE A 184 15.24 -8.60 -7.90
C PHE A 184 14.95 -9.36 -9.20
N GLN A 185 15.53 -8.93 -10.34
CA GLN A 185 15.45 -9.67 -11.60
C GLN A 185 16.08 -11.07 -11.49
N SER A 186 17.14 -11.20 -10.69
CA SER A 186 17.75 -12.51 -10.42
C SER A 186 16.81 -13.41 -9.63
N LEU A 187 16.12 -12.89 -8.61
CA LEU A 187 15.07 -13.61 -7.91
C LEU A 187 13.91 -14.01 -8.84
N LYS A 188 13.46 -13.11 -9.70
CA LYS A 188 12.37 -13.41 -10.66
C LYS A 188 12.78 -14.52 -11.63
N ARG A 189 14.02 -14.54 -12.11
CA ARG A 189 14.54 -15.66 -12.93
C ARG A 189 14.54 -16.99 -12.18
N GLN A 190 14.87 -16.97 -10.89
CA GLN A 190 14.95 -18.18 -10.06
C GLN A 190 13.55 -18.73 -9.69
N TYR A 191 12.63 -17.87 -9.30
CA TYR A 191 11.32 -18.27 -8.76
C TYR A 191 10.17 -18.17 -9.76
N GLY A 192 10.36 -17.52 -10.90
CA GLY A 192 9.37 -17.42 -11.98
C GLY A 192 8.05 -16.80 -11.51
N ASP A 193 6.93 -17.39 -11.91
CA ASP A 193 5.59 -16.87 -11.60
C ASP A 193 5.15 -17.11 -10.15
N ARG A 194 5.94 -17.85 -9.39
CA ARG A 194 5.73 -17.98 -7.94
C ARG A 194 6.02 -16.72 -7.16
N LEU A 195 6.82 -15.79 -7.71
CA LEU A 195 7.27 -14.57 -7.04
C LEU A 195 6.42 -13.38 -7.46
N CYS A 196 5.70 -12.80 -6.50
CA CYS A 196 5.00 -11.53 -6.61
C CYS A 196 5.63 -10.49 -5.68
N VAL A 197 5.66 -9.22 -6.10
CA VAL A 197 6.14 -8.13 -5.27
C VAL A 197 5.06 -7.09 -5.06
N TYR A 198 4.97 -6.64 -3.84
CA TYR A 198 4.12 -5.54 -3.41
C TYR A 198 5.01 -4.47 -2.79
N THR A 199 4.69 -3.21 -3.01
CA THR A 199 5.44 -2.11 -2.39
C THR A 199 4.50 -1.18 -1.67
N VAL A 200 4.94 -0.62 -0.56
CA VAL A 200 4.28 0.50 0.12
C VAL A 200 5.26 1.65 0.16
N TRP A 201 4.93 2.70 -0.53
CA TRP A 201 5.69 3.94 -0.46
C TRP A 201 5.28 4.74 0.79
N VAL A 202 6.29 5.08 1.62
CA VAL A 202 6.13 5.81 2.89
C VAL A 202 6.92 7.12 2.84
N GLY A 203 6.95 7.78 1.69
CA GLY A 203 7.62 9.06 1.50
C GLY A 203 6.71 10.25 1.75
N ASN A 204 7.32 11.41 1.87
CA ASN A 204 6.68 12.71 1.97
C ASN A 204 6.29 13.25 0.59
N ARG A 205 5.40 14.24 0.53
CA ARG A 205 4.83 14.76 -0.73
C ARG A 205 5.84 15.33 -1.72
N ASP A 206 6.98 15.80 -1.24
CA ASP A 206 8.09 16.32 -2.05
C ASP A 206 9.06 15.21 -2.52
N GLU A 207 8.84 13.95 -2.12
CA GLU A 207 9.70 12.80 -2.41
C GLU A 207 9.10 11.84 -3.45
N GLU A 208 8.19 12.28 -4.32
CA GLU A 208 7.52 11.44 -5.33
C GLU A 208 8.49 10.65 -6.24
N HIS A 209 9.77 11.03 -6.29
CA HIS A 209 10.80 10.25 -6.99
C HIS A 209 10.91 8.82 -6.45
N GLY A 210 10.87 8.65 -5.11
CA GLY A 210 10.94 7.35 -4.46
C GLY A 210 9.80 6.40 -4.84
N LEU A 211 8.60 6.95 -5.06
CA LEU A 211 7.46 6.17 -5.54
C LEU A 211 7.74 5.57 -6.94
N ASN A 212 8.42 6.32 -7.83
CA ASN A 212 8.84 5.82 -9.15
C ASN A 212 9.89 4.71 -9.03
N GLU A 213 10.84 4.84 -8.10
CA GLU A 213 11.85 3.80 -7.85
C GLU A 213 11.20 2.49 -7.40
N LEU A 214 10.24 2.56 -6.48
CA LEU A 214 9.50 1.39 -6.03
C LEU A 214 8.61 0.78 -7.13
N ALA A 215 8.10 1.59 -8.05
CA ALA A 215 7.30 1.12 -9.18
C ALA A 215 8.06 0.12 -10.06
N ASN A 216 9.38 0.26 -10.19
CA ASN A 216 10.20 -0.61 -11.01
C ASN A 216 10.20 -2.09 -10.54
N PHE A 217 9.91 -2.35 -9.26
CA PHE A 217 9.88 -3.71 -8.72
C PHE A 217 8.70 -4.52 -9.23
N TRP A 218 7.46 -4.02 -9.12
CA TRP A 218 6.30 -4.79 -9.61
C TRP A 218 6.28 -4.87 -11.14
N ASN A 219 6.78 -3.85 -11.84
CA ASN A 219 6.96 -3.90 -13.29
C ASN A 219 7.92 -5.03 -13.70
N THR A 220 8.94 -5.32 -12.88
CA THR A 220 9.88 -6.41 -13.12
C THR A 220 9.24 -7.79 -12.95
N THR A 221 8.40 -7.98 -11.92
CA THR A 221 7.79 -9.28 -11.64
C THR A 221 6.55 -9.56 -12.46
N ARG A 222 5.87 -8.51 -12.94
CA ARG A 222 4.54 -8.57 -13.56
C ARG A 222 3.50 -9.27 -12.66
N CYS A 223 3.73 -9.24 -11.36
CA CYS A 223 2.86 -9.81 -10.34
C CYS A 223 2.98 -8.96 -9.06
N GLY A 224 1.83 -8.58 -8.49
CA GLY A 224 1.75 -7.63 -7.41
C GLY A 224 1.58 -6.19 -7.91
N TYR A 225 1.64 -5.24 -7.02
CA TYR A 225 1.51 -3.80 -7.29
C TYR A 225 1.98 -2.98 -6.10
N GLY A 226 2.11 -1.67 -6.31
CA GLY A 226 2.47 -0.73 -5.26
C GLY A 226 1.31 0.14 -4.82
N VAL A 227 1.37 0.57 -3.58
CA VAL A 227 0.44 1.51 -2.95
C VAL A 227 1.22 2.58 -2.20
N THR A 228 0.57 3.69 -1.88
CA THR A 228 1.11 4.66 -0.92
C THR A 228 0.59 4.36 0.48
N ALA A 229 1.31 4.75 1.52
CA ALA A 229 0.85 4.61 2.90
C ALA A 229 -0.56 5.21 3.09
N ASP A 230 -0.78 6.44 2.64
CA ASP A 230 -2.08 7.11 2.75
C ASP A 230 -3.23 6.36 2.05
N SER A 231 -2.94 5.68 0.93
CA SER A 231 -3.99 4.97 0.17
C SER A 231 -4.52 3.72 0.87
N ILE A 232 -3.78 3.17 1.83
CA ILE A 232 -4.18 2.01 2.63
C ILE A 232 -4.37 2.34 4.11
N ALA A 233 -4.51 3.61 4.45
CA ALA A 233 -4.61 4.05 5.84
C ALA A 233 -5.94 3.67 6.50
N ASN A 234 -7.02 3.56 5.73
CA ASN A 234 -8.32 3.16 6.25
C ASN A 234 -8.51 1.62 6.22
N PRO A 235 -9.44 1.06 7.03
CA PRO A 235 -9.64 -0.38 7.15
C PRO A 235 -10.05 -1.08 5.85
N ASP A 236 -10.88 -0.46 5.03
CA ASP A 236 -11.41 -1.08 3.80
C ASP A 236 -10.31 -1.22 2.76
N ASP A 237 -9.51 -0.19 2.52
CA ASP A 237 -8.41 -0.24 1.56
C ASP A 237 -7.25 -1.12 2.06
N MET A 238 -6.96 -1.09 3.37
CA MET A 238 -6.04 -2.06 3.98
C MET A 238 -6.55 -3.49 3.81
N GLY A 239 -7.85 -3.72 3.99
CA GLY A 239 -8.49 -5.02 3.76
C GLY A 239 -8.35 -5.50 2.31
N LYS A 240 -8.60 -4.62 1.33
CA LYS A 240 -8.37 -4.91 -0.10
C LYS A 240 -6.91 -5.27 -0.36
N PHE A 241 -5.96 -4.51 0.20
CA PHE A 241 -4.53 -4.75 0.06
C PHE A 241 -4.13 -6.12 0.64
N VAL A 242 -4.51 -6.41 1.89
CA VAL A 242 -4.22 -7.70 2.55
C VAL A 242 -4.86 -8.86 1.78
N ARG A 243 -6.12 -8.74 1.37
CA ARG A 243 -6.79 -9.75 0.55
C ARG A 243 -6.01 -10.01 -0.75
N SER A 244 -5.56 -8.99 -1.43
CA SER A 244 -4.82 -9.12 -2.68
C SER A 244 -3.48 -9.84 -2.52
N ILE A 245 -2.84 -9.75 -1.36
CA ILE A 245 -1.58 -10.44 -1.06
C ILE A 245 -1.83 -11.92 -0.70
N PHE A 246 -2.79 -12.19 0.19
CA PHE A 246 -2.89 -13.48 0.88
C PHE A 246 -3.99 -14.39 0.39
N LEU A 247 -5.04 -13.85 -0.25
CA LEU A 247 -6.26 -14.58 -0.55
C LEU A 247 -6.59 -14.59 -2.04
N ARG A 248 -7.29 -15.64 -2.47
CA ARG A 248 -7.94 -15.76 -3.77
C ARG A 248 -9.37 -16.26 -3.55
N ALA A 249 -10.25 -16.07 -4.52
CA ALA A 249 -11.59 -16.64 -4.49
C ALA A 249 -11.54 -18.17 -4.31
N GLY A 250 -12.35 -18.69 -3.43
CA GLY A 250 -12.46 -20.12 -3.13
C GLY A 250 -13.58 -20.81 -3.93
N ALA A 251 -13.61 -22.14 -3.91
CA ALA A 251 -14.63 -22.93 -4.60
C ALA A 251 -16.06 -22.75 -4.03
N ALA A 252 -16.18 -22.31 -2.77
CA ALA A 252 -17.48 -22.02 -2.15
C ALA A 252 -18.10 -20.70 -2.63
N ALA A 253 -17.37 -19.92 -3.43
CA ALA A 253 -17.91 -18.75 -4.12
C ALA A 253 -19.05 -19.07 -5.10
N ALA A 254 -19.42 -20.36 -5.28
CA ALA A 254 -20.54 -20.79 -6.12
C ALA A 254 -21.95 -20.46 -5.56
N VAL A 255 -22.05 -19.90 -4.33
CA VAL A 255 -23.28 -19.30 -3.77
C VAL A 255 -22.92 -17.87 -3.33
N ASP A 256 -22.31 -17.16 -4.24
CA ASP A 256 -21.86 -15.80 -4.02
C ASP A 256 -23.07 -14.87 -4.08
N GLY A 257 -23.29 -14.13 -2.97
CA GLY A 257 -24.29 -13.07 -2.95
C GLY A 257 -23.87 -11.91 -3.85
N ASP A 258 -24.79 -11.06 -4.11
CA ASP A 258 -24.62 -9.75 -4.75
C ASP A 258 -25.31 -8.74 -3.82
N ASP A 259 -24.53 -8.20 -2.87
CA ASP A 259 -25.09 -7.47 -1.73
C ASP A 259 -25.62 -6.07 -2.11
N ASP A 260 -25.07 -5.48 -3.17
CA ASP A 260 -25.50 -4.16 -3.67
C ASP A 260 -26.39 -4.26 -4.92
N GLY A 261 -26.50 -5.49 -5.49
CA GLY A 261 -27.41 -5.79 -6.59
C GLY A 261 -26.96 -5.21 -7.92
N ASP A 262 -25.64 -5.04 -8.12
CA ASP A 262 -25.04 -4.51 -9.33
C ASP A 262 -24.82 -5.55 -10.43
N GLY A 263 -25.04 -6.83 -10.13
CA GLY A 263 -24.91 -7.98 -11.03
C GLY A 263 -23.55 -8.63 -11.00
N VAL A 264 -22.62 -8.17 -10.15
CA VAL A 264 -21.31 -8.78 -9.94
C VAL A 264 -21.28 -9.45 -8.56
N PRO A 265 -20.98 -10.74 -8.50
CA PRO A 265 -20.90 -11.45 -7.23
C PRO A 265 -19.91 -10.82 -6.26
N ASN A 266 -20.21 -10.79 -4.95
CA ASN A 266 -19.36 -10.21 -3.90
C ASN A 266 -17.89 -10.63 -3.97
N SER A 267 -17.58 -11.87 -4.38
CA SER A 267 -16.20 -12.36 -4.49
C SER A 267 -15.43 -11.77 -5.69
N GLN A 268 -16.14 -11.31 -6.70
CA GLN A 268 -15.59 -10.71 -7.92
C GLN A 268 -15.70 -9.19 -7.89
N ASP A 269 -16.53 -8.67 -6.99
CA ASP A 269 -16.77 -7.25 -6.83
C ASP A 269 -15.59 -6.56 -6.12
N GLN A 270 -14.95 -5.65 -6.85
CA GLN A 270 -13.86 -4.82 -6.33
C GLN A 270 -14.33 -3.46 -5.80
N CYS A 271 -15.61 -3.13 -6.02
CA CYS A 271 -16.19 -1.84 -5.66
C CYS A 271 -17.55 -2.01 -4.95
N PRO A 272 -17.61 -2.66 -3.77
CA PRO A 272 -18.86 -2.95 -3.09
C PRO A 272 -19.60 -1.68 -2.67
N GLY A 273 -20.93 -1.74 -2.73
CA GLY A 273 -21.81 -0.62 -2.35
C GLY A 273 -22.16 0.30 -3.50
N THR A 274 -22.09 -0.19 -4.72
CA THR A 274 -22.51 0.51 -5.92
C THR A 274 -24.02 0.87 -5.83
N PRO A 275 -24.43 2.13 -6.11
CA PRO A 275 -25.81 2.54 -5.96
C PRO A 275 -26.70 1.91 -7.02
N LYS A 276 -27.94 1.61 -6.65
CA LYS A 276 -28.92 1.01 -7.55
C LYS A 276 -29.08 1.82 -8.84
N GLY A 277 -28.92 1.15 -9.95
CA GLY A 277 -29.04 1.72 -11.29
C GLY A 277 -27.74 2.23 -11.88
N ALA A 278 -26.62 2.13 -11.15
CA ALA A 278 -25.31 2.39 -11.70
C ALA A 278 -24.91 1.31 -12.72
N HIS A 279 -24.20 1.70 -13.77
CA HIS A 279 -23.58 0.80 -14.71
C HIS A 279 -22.18 0.41 -14.23
N VAL A 280 -21.99 -0.89 -13.97
CA VAL A 280 -20.68 -1.40 -13.50
C VAL A 280 -19.99 -2.23 -14.59
N ASN A 281 -18.67 -2.26 -14.50
CA ASN A 281 -17.87 -3.18 -15.31
C ASN A 281 -17.87 -4.61 -14.71
N LYS A 282 -17.17 -5.54 -15.36
CA LYS A 282 -17.02 -6.94 -14.90
C LYS A 282 -16.42 -7.09 -13.49
N PHE A 283 -15.93 -6.03 -12.88
CA PHE A 283 -15.33 -6.00 -11.55
C PHE A 283 -16.24 -5.32 -10.49
N GLY A 284 -17.49 -5.04 -10.80
CA GLY A 284 -18.42 -4.35 -9.90
C GLY A 284 -18.17 -2.85 -9.73
N CYS A 285 -17.19 -2.30 -10.42
CA CYS A 285 -16.87 -0.89 -10.29
C CYS A 285 -17.77 -0.02 -11.17
N TRP A 286 -18.40 0.98 -10.56
CA TRP A 286 -19.14 2.00 -11.28
C TRP A 286 -18.20 2.88 -12.07
N ILE A 287 -17.91 2.46 -13.28
CA ILE A 287 -17.05 3.20 -14.20
C ILE A 287 -17.90 4.06 -15.13
N ILE A 288 -17.32 5.14 -15.58
CA ILE A 288 -17.89 5.93 -16.67
C ILE A 288 -17.37 5.31 -17.95
N GLU A 289 -18.10 4.32 -18.48
CA GLU A 289 -17.74 3.68 -19.73
C GLU A 289 -17.73 4.70 -20.86
N GLY A 290 -16.71 4.67 -21.69
CA GLY A 290 -16.66 5.50 -22.88
C GLY A 290 -16.01 6.87 -22.71
N VAL A 291 -15.94 7.46 -21.51
CA VAL A 291 -15.23 8.74 -21.35
C VAL A 291 -13.75 8.55 -21.65
N LYS A 292 -13.40 8.76 -22.92
CA LYS A 292 -12.03 8.70 -23.39
C LYS A 292 -11.46 10.11 -23.45
N PHE A 293 -10.27 10.23 -22.92
CA PHE A 293 -9.47 11.44 -23.07
C PHE A 293 -8.46 11.24 -24.20
N ASP A 294 -8.19 12.28 -24.95
CA ASP A 294 -7.06 12.28 -25.87
C ASP A 294 -5.75 12.09 -25.10
N PHE A 295 -4.69 11.72 -25.81
CA PHE A 295 -3.37 11.56 -25.24
C PHE A 295 -2.97 12.86 -24.48
N ASP A 296 -2.57 12.71 -23.23
CA ASP A 296 -2.20 13.82 -22.32
C ASP A 296 -3.30 14.88 -22.12
N LYS A 297 -4.58 14.57 -22.38
CA LYS A 297 -5.68 15.50 -22.14
C LYS A 297 -6.61 15.05 -21.04
N SER A 298 -7.29 16.02 -20.45
CA SER A 298 -8.35 15.85 -19.45
C SER A 298 -9.66 16.54 -19.83
N GLU A 299 -9.75 17.06 -21.07
CA GLU A 299 -10.97 17.65 -21.57
C GLU A 299 -11.95 16.56 -22.00
N ILE A 300 -13.18 16.63 -21.46
CA ILE A 300 -14.25 15.68 -21.79
C ILE A 300 -14.84 16.09 -23.15
N LYS A 301 -14.84 15.17 -24.10
CA LYS A 301 -15.42 15.43 -25.41
C LYS A 301 -16.95 15.42 -25.34
N PRO A 302 -17.64 16.25 -26.15
CA PRO A 302 -19.09 16.33 -26.14
C PRO A 302 -19.82 15.01 -26.40
N GLU A 303 -19.21 14.08 -27.12
CA GLU A 303 -19.75 12.75 -27.38
C GLU A 303 -19.97 11.90 -26.13
N PHE A 304 -19.30 12.24 -25.00
CA PHE A 304 -19.42 11.53 -23.73
C PHE A 304 -20.37 12.22 -22.72
N TYR A 305 -20.96 13.36 -23.07
CA TYR A 305 -21.85 14.06 -22.15
C TYR A 305 -23.09 13.22 -21.79
N GLY A 306 -23.60 12.43 -22.74
CA GLY A 306 -24.76 11.55 -22.49
C GLY A 306 -24.52 10.50 -21.41
N GLU A 307 -23.32 9.98 -21.29
CA GLU A 307 -22.95 9.04 -20.23
C GLU A 307 -22.83 9.73 -18.87
N LEU A 308 -22.25 10.93 -18.84
CA LEU A 308 -22.19 11.73 -17.64
C LEU A 308 -23.57 12.17 -17.15
N ASP A 309 -24.51 12.43 -18.08
CA ASP A 309 -25.92 12.72 -17.74
C ASP A 309 -26.62 11.49 -17.14
N GLN A 310 -26.30 10.27 -17.59
CA GLN A 310 -26.80 9.05 -16.97
C GLN A 310 -26.25 8.88 -15.55
N VAL A 311 -24.96 9.12 -15.34
CA VAL A 311 -24.34 9.15 -14.00
C VAL A 311 -25.05 10.16 -13.11
N ALA A 312 -25.28 11.39 -13.59
CA ALA A 312 -26.00 12.42 -12.84
C ALA A 312 -27.45 11.98 -12.50
N SER A 313 -28.12 11.27 -13.40
CA SER A 313 -29.46 10.72 -13.16
C SER A 313 -29.47 9.69 -12.02
N VAL A 314 -28.47 8.78 -12.00
CA VAL A 314 -28.31 7.79 -10.91
C VAL A 314 -28.04 8.52 -9.60
N LEU A 315 -27.12 9.47 -9.58
CA LEU A 315 -26.80 10.27 -8.38
C LEU A 315 -28.03 11.01 -7.84
N ASN A 316 -28.81 11.64 -8.72
CA ASN A 316 -30.02 12.35 -8.33
C ASN A 316 -31.14 11.42 -7.82
N SER A 317 -31.14 10.16 -8.27
CA SER A 317 -32.09 9.14 -7.82
C SER A 317 -31.73 8.53 -6.47
N ASN A 318 -30.49 8.77 -5.99
CA ASN A 318 -29.95 8.27 -4.72
C ASN A 318 -29.50 9.45 -3.83
N PRO A 319 -30.41 10.26 -3.29
CA PRO A 319 -30.05 11.45 -2.53
C PRO A 319 -29.33 11.09 -1.22
N GLY A 320 -28.39 11.93 -0.81
CA GLY A 320 -27.60 11.74 0.40
C GLY A 320 -26.29 10.99 0.18
N LEU A 321 -26.00 10.56 -1.05
CA LEU A 321 -24.72 9.95 -1.37
C LEU A 321 -23.57 10.95 -1.25
N ALA A 322 -22.46 10.48 -0.70
CA ALA A 322 -21.17 11.09 -0.87
C ALA A 322 -20.32 10.17 -1.80
N VAL A 323 -19.81 10.74 -2.88
CA VAL A 323 -19.14 9.97 -3.93
C VAL A 323 -17.78 10.59 -4.25
N GLU A 324 -16.75 9.74 -4.29
CA GLU A 324 -15.43 10.09 -4.78
C GLU A 324 -15.31 9.70 -6.26
N ILE A 325 -14.98 10.67 -7.10
CA ILE A 325 -14.66 10.45 -8.50
C ILE A 325 -13.16 10.17 -8.58
N GLN A 326 -12.82 8.95 -8.95
CA GLN A 326 -11.45 8.44 -8.94
C GLN A 326 -10.90 8.35 -10.34
N GLY A 327 -9.76 9.02 -10.58
CA GLY A 327 -9.03 8.89 -11.84
C GLY A 327 -7.91 7.87 -11.72
N HIS A 328 -7.76 7.02 -12.75
CA HIS A 328 -6.74 5.99 -12.81
C HIS A 328 -6.03 5.99 -14.16
N THR A 329 -4.82 5.46 -14.18
CA THR A 329 -4.02 5.24 -15.39
C THR A 329 -3.54 3.79 -15.47
N ASP A 330 -3.03 3.39 -16.61
CA ASP A 330 -2.20 2.20 -16.72
C ASP A 330 -0.78 2.48 -16.19
N SER A 331 0.10 1.48 -16.26
CA SER A 331 1.49 1.58 -15.80
C SER A 331 2.43 2.29 -16.78
N THR A 332 1.92 2.90 -17.87
CA THR A 332 2.75 3.56 -18.88
C THR A 332 3.10 4.98 -18.44
N GLY A 333 4.39 5.29 -18.36
CA GLY A 333 4.89 6.59 -17.94
C GLY A 333 5.34 6.65 -16.47
N THR A 334 5.69 7.84 -15.99
CA THR A 334 6.11 8.03 -14.60
C THR A 334 4.91 8.10 -13.66
N VAL A 335 5.13 7.77 -12.40
CA VAL A 335 4.09 7.85 -11.37
C VAL A 335 3.59 9.28 -11.20
N GLU A 336 4.50 10.25 -11.12
CA GLU A 336 4.14 11.67 -10.99
C GLU A 336 3.26 12.15 -12.16
N TYR A 337 3.65 11.82 -13.39
CA TYR A 337 2.87 12.15 -14.57
C TYR A 337 1.46 11.56 -14.50
N ASN A 338 1.37 10.27 -14.17
CA ASN A 338 0.11 9.55 -14.05
C ASN A 338 -0.75 10.06 -12.92
N GLN A 339 -0.14 10.42 -11.77
CA GLN A 339 -0.84 11.04 -10.66
C GLN A 339 -1.51 12.34 -11.10
N LYS A 340 -0.75 13.28 -11.66
CA LYS A 340 -1.27 14.56 -12.14
C LYS A 340 -2.31 14.41 -13.27
N LEU A 341 -2.12 13.45 -14.16
CA LEU A 341 -3.06 13.18 -15.25
C LEU A 341 -4.40 12.65 -14.71
N SER A 342 -4.34 11.70 -13.78
CA SER A 342 -5.52 11.10 -13.16
C SER A 342 -6.31 12.12 -12.33
N GLU A 343 -5.63 13.00 -11.59
CA GLU A 343 -6.26 14.11 -10.87
C GLU A 343 -7.01 15.07 -11.80
N ARG A 344 -6.35 15.51 -12.88
CA ARG A 344 -6.99 16.40 -13.86
C ARG A 344 -8.24 15.77 -14.49
N ARG A 345 -8.20 14.45 -14.77
CA ARG A 345 -9.34 13.70 -15.33
C ARG A 345 -10.49 13.58 -14.33
N ALA A 346 -10.20 13.19 -13.08
CA ALA A 346 -11.20 13.14 -12.03
C ALA A 346 -11.86 14.52 -11.79
N GLN A 347 -11.05 15.57 -11.75
CA GLN A 347 -11.53 16.93 -11.55
C GLN A 347 -12.39 17.43 -12.73
N ALA A 348 -12.07 17.05 -13.96
CA ALA A 348 -12.87 17.41 -15.12
C ALA A 348 -14.27 16.77 -15.06
N VAL A 349 -14.33 15.48 -14.70
CA VAL A 349 -15.61 14.78 -14.50
C VAL A 349 -16.40 15.39 -13.35
N LYS A 350 -15.76 15.65 -12.21
CA LYS A 350 -16.41 16.34 -11.07
C LYS A 350 -17.01 17.68 -11.51
N THR A 351 -16.24 18.48 -12.23
CA THR A 351 -16.72 19.82 -12.68
C THR A 351 -17.95 19.72 -13.59
N TYR A 352 -18.05 18.66 -14.39
CA TYR A 352 -19.24 18.40 -15.20
C TYR A 352 -20.43 18.01 -14.30
N LEU A 353 -20.24 17.02 -13.45
CA LEU A 353 -21.29 16.48 -12.58
C LEU A 353 -21.81 17.48 -11.55
N ASP A 354 -20.95 18.36 -11.00
CA ASP A 354 -21.38 19.44 -10.08
C ASP A 354 -22.47 20.35 -10.66
N ARG A 355 -22.60 20.42 -11.99
CA ARG A 355 -23.62 21.22 -12.67
C ARG A 355 -24.93 20.47 -12.90
N ALA A 356 -24.87 19.13 -12.86
CA ALA A 356 -25.98 18.24 -13.23
C ALA A 356 -26.62 17.55 -12.00
N VAL A 357 -25.93 17.51 -10.86
CA VAL A 357 -26.42 16.85 -9.64
C VAL A 357 -27.09 17.83 -8.69
N SER A 358 -28.04 17.31 -7.91
CA SER A 358 -28.76 18.09 -6.88
C SER A 358 -27.84 18.39 -5.67
N ALA A 359 -28.22 19.41 -4.89
CA ALA A 359 -27.48 19.83 -3.68
C ALA A 359 -27.40 18.74 -2.57
N ASN A 360 -28.15 17.65 -2.70
CA ASN A 360 -28.14 16.54 -1.73
C ASN A 360 -27.10 15.45 -2.04
N VAL A 361 -26.27 15.65 -3.06
CA VAL A 361 -25.16 14.75 -3.43
C VAL A 361 -23.84 15.47 -3.16
N THR A 362 -22.93 14.84 -2.47
CA THR A 362 -21.59 15.38 -2.22
C THR A 362 -20.58 14.70 -3.15
N LEU A 363 -19.88 15.48 -3.97
CA LEU A 363 -18.87 14.98 -4.89
C LEU A 363 -17.46 15.44 -4.46
N SER A 364 -16.53 14.50 -4.43
CA SER A 364 -15.10 14.76 -4.34
C SER A 364 -14.38 14.20 -5.58
N ALA A 365 -13.15 14.64 -5.86
CA ALA A 365 -12.35 14.13 -6.96
C ALA A 365 -10.94 13.82 -6.47
N ARG A 366 -10.42 12.65 -6.86
CA ARG A 366 -9.07 12.22 -6.51
C ARG A 366 -8.41 11.44 -7.64
N GLY A 367 -7.14 11.72 -7.91
CA GLY A 367 -6.31 10.90 -8.78
C GLY A 367 -5.59 9.83 -7.98
N TYR A 368 -5.50 8.64 -8.54
CA TYR A 368 -4.75 7.50 -7.99
C TYR A 368 -3.63 7.06 -8.94
N GLY A 369 -3.48 7.74 -10.08
CA GLY A 369 -2.46 7.37 -11.06
C GLY A 369 -2.53 5.89 -11.39
N LEU A 370 -1.38 5.24 -11.35
CA LEU A 370 -1.22 3.80 -11.62
C LEU A 370 -1.28 2.92 -10.36
N THR A 371 -1.56 3.49 -9.19
CA THR A 371 -1.43 2.78 -7.88
C THR A 371 -2.61 1.89 -7.53
N ARG A 372 -3.73 1.97 -8.25
CA ARG A 372 -4.92 1.14 -8.03
C ARG A 372 -5.39 0.47 -9.33
N PRO A 373 -4.62 -0.48 -9.89
CA PRO A 373 -5.06 -1.24 -11.06
C PRO A 373 -6.22 -2.18 -10.69
N ILE A 374 -7.17 -2.35 -11.60
CA ILE A 374 -8.24 -3.36 -11.50
C ILE A 374 -8.01 -4.56 -12.42
N ASP A 375 -7.05 -4.44 -13.33
CA ASP A 375 -6.71 -5.51 -14.27
C ASP A 375 -5.19 -5.53 -14.51
N THR A 376 -4.69 -6.55 -15.22
CA THR A 376 -3.27 -6.66 -15.54
C THR A 376 -2.79 -5.52 -16.43
N ASN A 377 -1.58 -5.03 -16.21
CA ASN A 377 -0.93 -4.07 -17.11
C ASN A 377 -0.15 -4.75 -18.26
N GLU A 378 -0.18 -6.08 -18.35
CA GLU A 378 0.58 -6.83 -19.36
C GLU A 378 -0.10 -6.79 -20.73
N THR A 379 -1.42 -6.84 -20.76
CA THR A 379 -2.23 -6.83 -21.99
C THR A 379 -2.74 -5.43 -22.28
N GLU A 380 -3.01 -5.14 -23.56
CA GLU A 380 -3.63 -3.87 -23.94
C GLU A 380 -5.06 -3.76 -23.38
N GLU A 381 -5.78 -4.89 -23.30
CA GLU A 381 -7.11 -4.94 -22.69
C GLU A 381 -7.05 -4.58 -21.21
N GLY A 382 -6.13 -5.18 -20.46
CA GLY A 382 -5.97 -4.88 -19.03
C GLY A 382 -5.51 -3.45 -18.79
N ARG A 383 -4.58 -2.92 -19.58
CA ARG A 383 -4.22 -1.50 -19.53
C ARG A 383 -5.41 -0.59 -19.83
N ALA A 384 -6.23 -0.96 -20.83
CA ALA A 384 -7.44 -0.19 -21.15
C ALA A 384 -8.42 -0.15 -19.97
N ASN A 385 -8.59 -1.25 -19.25
CA ASN A 385 -9.41 -1.32 -18.03
C ASN A 385 -8.83 -0.47 -16.88
N ASN A 386 -7.51 -0.36 -16.80
CA ASN A 386 -6.84 0.48 -15.81
C ASN A 386 -6.95 1.98 -16.14
N ARG A 387 -7.02 2.39 -17.42
CA ARG A 387 -7.24 3.78 -17.84
C ARG A 387 -8.70 4.17 -17.72
N ARG A 388 -9.17 4.43 -16.49
CA ARG A 388 -10.58 4.68 -16.19
C ARG A 388 -10.80 5.87 -15.28
N VAL A 389 -12.02 6.37 -15.29
CA VAL A 389 -12.60 7.16 -14.21
C VAL A 389 -13.75 6.35 -13.62
N GLN A 390 -13.71 6.12 -12.32
CA GLN A 390 -14.74 5.39 -11.59
C GLN A 390 -15.32 6.25 -10.47
N LEU A 391 -16.50 5.86 -9.99
CA LEU A 391 -17.16 6.49 -8.85
C LEU A 391 -17.17 5.49 -7.69
N GLU A 392 -16.77 5.95 -6.52
CA GLU A 392 -16.82 5.17 -5.28
C GLU A 392 -17.71 5.88 -4.26
N VAL A 393 -18.69 5.16 -3.72
CA VAL A 393 -19.53 5.69 -2.64
C VAL A 393 -18.68 5.73 -1.37
N ILE A 394 -18.52 6.93 -0.82
CA ILE A 394 -17.82 7.16 0.45
C ILE A 394 -18.87 7.41 1.53
N LYS A 395 -18.79 6.64 2.60
CA LYS A 395 -19.72 6.77 3.74
C LYS A 395 -19.28 7.90 4.66
#